data_1c5060dd64579fcd74dad2b67be7fefd
#
_entry.id   1c5060dd64579fcd74dad2b67be7fefd
#
_cell.length_a   1.000
_cell.length_b   1.000
_cell.length_c   1.000
_cell.angle_alpha   90.00
_cell.angle_beta   90.00
_cell.angle_gamma   90.00
#
_symmetry.space_group_name_H-M   'P 1'
#
loop_
_entity.id
_entity.type
_entity.pdbx_description
1 polymer ?
#
loop_
_entity_poly.entity_id
_entity_poly.type
_entity_poly.pdbx_seq_one_letter_code
_entity_poly.pdbx_strand_id
1 'polypeptide(L)'
;MHAAERIRKAGIACADVSIGSTPTALSAQNLDGVTEVRAGVYVFFDLVMHNIGVCQTEELALSVLTTVIGHQLAKGWIITDAGWMAMSRDRGTQRQRHDFGYGQVCSEAGDWIDGARVTGANQEHGIITLGDTCHADLAALFPIGSRLRILPNHACATGAQFPHYHALDANGAVHTWSRLHGW
;
A
#
# COMPACT_ATOMS: atom_id res chain seq x y z
N MET A 1 -7.81 -28.59 0.57
CA MET A 1 -8.56 -29.82 0.21
C MET A 1 -8.93 -30.67 1.42
N HIS A 2 -8.02 -31.07 2.32
CA HIS A 2 -8.32 -31.93 3.49
C HIS A 2 -9.50 -31.46 4.37
N ALA A 3 -9.70 -30.14 4.58
CA ALA A 3 -10.85 -29.65 5.34
C ALA A 3 -12.18 -29.97 4.66
N ALA A 4 -12.28 -29.71 3.34
CA ALA A 4 -13.49 -30.01 2.57
C ALA A 4 -13.79 -31.51 2.54
N GLU A 5 -12.77 -32.36 2.42
CA GLU A 5 -12.92 -33.82 2.47
C GLU A 5 -13.43 -34.28 3.83
N ARG A 6 -12.92 -33.75 4.94
CA ARG A 6 -13.38 -34.05 6.28
C ARG A 6 -14.86 -33.67 6.49
N ILE A 7 -15.24 -32.48 5.98
CA ILE A 7 -16.63 -32.00 6.03
C ILE A 7 -17.56 -32.96 5.26
N ARG A 8 -17.17 -33.34 4.04
CA ARG A 8 -17.93 -34.28 3.19
C ARG A 8 -18.04 -35.66 3.84
N LYS A 9 -16.94 -36.17 4.43
CA LYS A 9 -16.96 -37.47 5.18
C LYS A 9 -17.86 -37.44 6.41
N ALA A 10 -18.08 -36.28 7.00
CA ALA A 10 -19.04 -36.10 8.11
C ALA A 10 -20.50 -35.97 7.63
N GLY A 11 -20.78 -36.17 6.34
CA GLY A 11 -22.12 -36.07 5.78
C GLY A 11 -22.62 -34.65 5.56
N ILE A 12 -21.74 -33.64 5.67
CA ILE A 12 -22.11 -32.25 5.48
C ILE A 12 -21.82 -31.86 4.01
N ALA A 13 -22.80 -31.27 3.34
CA ALA A 13 -22.63 -30.77 1.98
C ALA A 13 -21.55 -29.69 1.92
N CYS A 14 -20.58 -29.85 1.02
CA CYS A 14 -19.52 -28.91 0.77
C CYS A 14 -19.21 -28.96 -0.73
N ALA A 15 -20.09 -28.38 -1.56
CA ALA A 15 -19.95 -28.36 -3.00
C ALA A 15 -18.78 -27.47 -3.41
N ASP A 16 -18.68 -26.29 -2.80
CA ASP A 16 -17.70 -25.29 -3.16
C ASP A 16 -16.49 -25.31 -2.24
N VAL A 17 -15.32 -25.12 -2.84
CA VAL A 17 -14.05 -24.95 -2.16
C VAL A 17 -13.41 -23.67 -2.68
N SER A 18 -13.56 -22.62 -1.89
CA SER A 18 -13.04 -21.30 -2.22
C SER A 18 -11.75 -21.03 -1.47
N ILE A 19 -10.69 -20.69 -2.18
CA ILE A 19 -9.42 -20.25 -1.63
C ILE A 19 -9.14 -18.80 -2.04
N GLY A 20 -8.41 -18.07 -1.23
CA GLY A 20 -8.19 -16.66 -1.57
C GLY A 20 -6.94 -16.09 -0.94
N SER A 21 -6.21 -15.48 -1.77
CA SER A 21 -5.23 -14.39 -1.62
C SER A 21 -4.45 -14.26 -2.92
N THR A 22 -3.95 -13.10 -3.23
CA THR A 22 -3.10 -12.88 -4.41
C THR A 22 -1.83 -13.74 -4.39
N PRO A 23 -1.07 -13.85 -3.28
CA PRO A 23 0.09 -14.76 -3.22
C PRO A 23 -0.27 -16.21 -3.55
N THR A 24 -1.38 -16.71 -3.00
CA THR A 24 -1.85 -18.09 -3.29
C THR A 24 -2.22 -18.24 -4.76
N ALA A 25 -2.94 -17.28 -5.35
CA ALA A 25 -3.34 -17.32 -6.75
C ALA A 25 -2.15 -17.36 -7.70
N LEU A 26 -1.09 -16.60 -7.40
CA LEU A 26 0.11 -16.52 -8.24
C LEU A 26 1.09 -17.68 -8.03
N SER A 27 1.07 -18.34 -6.85
CA SER A 27 2.03 -19.39 -6.52
C SER A 27 1.47 -20.82 -6.53
N ALA A 28 0.14 -20.99 -6.62
CA ALA A 28 -0.47 -22.31 -6.59
C ALA A 28 -0.10 -23.14 -7.81
N GLN A 29 0.51 -24.29 -7.57
CA GLN A 29 0.89 -25.24 -8.64
C GLN A 29 -0.22 -26.28 -8.92
N ASN A 30 -1.12 -26.50 -7.99
CA ASN A 30 -2.24 -27.43 -8.12
C ASN A 30 -3.50 -26.85 -7.47
N LEU A 31 -4.56 -26.81 -8.24
CA LEU A 31 -5.88 -26.32 -7.87
C LEU A 31 -6.97 -27.42 -7.96
N ASP A 32 -6.58 -28.70 -8.01
CA ASP A 32 -7.52 -29.81 -8.12
C ASP A 32 -8.55 -29.78 -6.97
N GLY A 33 -9.83 -29.78 -7.34
CA GLY A 33 -10.95 -29.70 -6.39
C GLY A 33 -11.23 -28.33 -5.80
N VAL A 34 -10.48 -27.29 -6.18
CA VAL A 34 -10.82 -25.89 -5.90
C VAL A 34 -11.84 -25.42 -6.94
N THR A 35 -12.93 -24.81 -6.47
CA THR A 35 -14.01 -24.29 -7.33
C THR A 35 -13.88 -22.79 -7.56
N GLU A 36 -13.17 -22.08 -6.66
CA GLU A 36 -13.03 -20.62 -6.73
C GLU A 36 -11.68 -20.17 -6.17
N VAL A 37 -11.03 -19.23 -6.85
CA VAL A 37 -9.83 -18.52 -6.39
C VAL A 37 -10.14 -17.03 -6.29
N ARG A 38 -10.00 -16.46 -5.09
CA ARG A 38 -10.24 -15.03 -4.84
C ARG A 38 -8.92 -14.30 -4.70
N ALA A 39 -8.48 -13.61 -5.75
CA ALA A 39 -7.36 -12.69 -5.74
C ALA A 39 -7.90 -11.27 -5.73
N GLY A 40 -7.39 -10.39 -4.87
CA GLY A 40 -7.87 -9.02 -4.72
C GLY A 40 -6.77 -7.98 -4.88
N VAL A 41 -5.74 -8.04 -4.04
CA VAL A 41 -4.70 -7.00 -3.98
C VAL A 41 -3.85 -6.89 -5.26
N TYR A 42 -3.85 -7.90 -6.13
CA TYR A 42 -3.11 -7.88 -7.41
C TYR A 42 -3.49 -6.68 -8.31
N VAL A 43 -4.67 -6.10 -8.12
CA VAL A 43 -5.14 -4.93 -8.90
C VAL A 43 -4.25 -3.72 -8.66
N PHE A 44 -3.72 -3.57 -7.45
CA PHE A 44 -2.88 -2.44 -7.06
C PHE A 44 -1.49 -2.86 -6.57
N PHE A 45 -1.38 -4.05 -6.01
CA PHE A 45 -0.30 -4.47 -5.12
C PHE A 45 -0.07 -3.45 -3.99
N ASP A 46 0.87 -3.74 -3.09
CA ASP A 46 1.26 -2.87 -1.99
C ASP A 46 2.63 -3.27 -1.44
N LEU A 47 3.13 -2.51 -0.46
CA LEU A 47 4.45 -2.78 0.12
C LEU A 47 4.54 -4.12 0.84
N VAL A 48 3.44 -4.67 1.38
CA VAL A 48 3.43 -6.02 1.95
C VAL A 48 3.68 -7.05 0.86
N MET A 49 3.01 -6.94 -0.29
CA MET A 49 3.19 -7.84 -1.43
C MET A 49 4.59 -7.74 -2.04
N HIS A 50 5.10 -6.51 -2.20
CA HIS A 50 6.47 -6.28 -2.65
C HIS A 50 7.49 -6.92 -1.70
N ASN A 51 7.33 -6.70 -0.40
CA ASN A 51 8.28 -7.14 0.63
C ASN A 51 8.38 -8.66 0.78
N ILE A 52 7.31 -9.39 0.43
CA ILE A 52 7.30 -10.87 0.37
C ILE A 52 7.62 -11.43 -1.03
N GLY A 53 8.00 -10.57 -1.99
CA GLY A 53 8.46 -10.99 -3.32
C GLY A 53 7.35 -11.40 -4.29
N VAL A 54 6.12 -10.96 -4.06
CA VAL A 54 4.96 -11.25 -4.93
C VAL A 54 4.91 -10.33 -6.14
N CYS A 55 5.41 -9.09 -6.00
CA CYS A 55 5.46 -8.10 -7.07
C CYS A 55 6.75 -7.28 -7.02
N GLN A 56 7.05 -6.61 -8.12
CA GLN A 56 8.15 -5.64 -8.23
C GLN A 56 7.65 -4.23 -7.84
N THR A 57 8.58 -3.31 -7.63
CA THR A 57 8.28 -1.92 -7.25
C THR A 57 7.41 -1.22 -8.29
N GLU A 58 7.69 -1.46 -9.57
CA GLU A 58 7.01 -0.87 -10.72
C GLU A 58 5.56 -1.33 -10.88
N GLU A 59 5.18 -2.41 -10.20
CA GLU A 59 3.82 -2.95 -10.20
C GLU A 59 2.93 -2.37 -9.10
N LEU A 60 3.49 -1.52 -8.21
CA LEU A 60 2.75 -0.83 -7.15
C LEU A 60 1.93 0.32 -7.75
N ALA A 61 0.66 0.09 -8.00
CA ALA A 61 -0.18 1.01 -8.76
C ALA A 61 -0.95 2.02 -7.89
N LEU A 62 -1.05 1.82 -6.56
CA LEU A 62 -1.75 2.73 -5.66
C LEU A 62 -0.77 3.60 -4.88
N SER A 63 -0.99 4.91 -4.90
CA SER A 63 -0.28 5.85 -4.04
C SER A 63 -1.22 6.93 -3.49
N VAL A 64 -0.87 7.51 -2.35
CA VAL A 64 -1.51 8.72 -1.81
C VAL A 64 -0.69 9.91 -2.22
N LEU A 65 -1.28 10.86 -2.96
CA LEU A 65 -0.67 12.15 -3.25
C LEU A 65 -0.80 13.05 -2.02
N THR A 66 0.30 13.64 -1.58
CA THR A 66 0.37 14.48 -0.39
C THR A 66 1.21 15.73 -0.64
N THR A 67 1.01 16.75 0.17
CA THR A 67 1.73 18.02 0.11
C THR A 67 2.58 18.21 1.35
N VAL A 68 3.79 18.70 1.20
CA VAL A 68 4.64 19.16 2.30
C VAL A 68 4.05 20.45 2.87
N ILE A 69 3.67 20.45 4.14
CA ILE A 69 3.04 21.58 4.83
C ILE A 69 3.93 22.23 5.90
N GLY A 70 5.05 21.60 6.23
CA GLY A 70 5.96 22.15 7.24
C GLY A 70 7.15 21.25 7.55
N HIS A 71 8.02 21.73 8.42
CA HIS A 71 9.20 21.03 8.89
C HIS A 71 9.36 21.18 10.41
N GLN A 72 9.98 20.19 11.02
CA GLN A 72 10.56 20.24 12.37
C GLN A 72 12.04 19.90 12.25
N LEU A 73 12.84 20.87 11.77
CA LEU A 73 14.25 20.64 11.39
C LEU A 73 15.09 20.06 12.52
N ALA A 74 14.88 20.53 13.76
CA ALA A 74 15.58 19.99 14.93
C ALA A 74 15.32 18.48 15.17
N LYS A 75 14.23 17.93 14.63
CA LYS A 75 13.88 16.52 14.71
C LYS A 75 14.10 15.75 13.41
N GLY A 76 14.52 16.43 12.35
CA GLY A 76 14.63 15.84 11.02
C GLY A 76 13.28 15.46 10.40
N TRP A 77 12.19 16.17 10.73
CA TRP A 77 10.85 15.84 10.28
C TRP A 77 10.38 16.73 9.14
N ILE A 78 9.80 16.11 8.14
CA ILE A 78 9.00 16.73 7.09
C ILE A 78 7.55 16.39 7.40
N ILE A 79 6.69 17.40 7.46
CA ILE A 79 5.27 17.26 7.81
C ILE A 79 4.45 17.35 6.53
N THR A 80 3.53 16.41 6.35
CA THR A 80 2.61 16.37 5.22
C THR A 80 1.16 16.36 5.66
N ASP A 81 0.24 16.68 4.75
CA ASP A 81 -1.21 16.67 4.93
C ASP A 81 -1.85 15.27 4.79
N ALA A 82 -1.06 14.21 4.69
CA ALA A 82 -1.54 12.83 4.64
C ALA A 82 -1.22 12.09 5.94
N GLY A 83 -2.16 12.12 6.88
CA GLY A 83 -2.13 11.31 8.09
C GLY A 83 -2.73 9.92 7.89
N TRP A 84 -3.02 9.21 9.01
CA TRP A 84 -3.59 7.88 8.91
C TRP A 84 -5.04 7.84 8.36
N MET A 85 -5.75 8.98 8.32
CA MET A 85 -7.05 9.11 7.64
C MET A 85 -6.92 8.98 6.11
N ALA A 86 -5.77 9.35 5.54
CA ALA A 86 -5.48 9.20 4.12
C ALA A 86 -4.80 7.86 3.78
N MET A 87 -3.91 7.37 4.67
CA MET A 87 -3.06 6.22 4.40
C MET A 87 -3.53 4.90 5.04
N SER A 88 -4.39 4.96 6.04
CA SER A 88 -4.68 3.92 7.02
C SER A 88 -3.65 3.83 8.16
N ARG A 89 -3.99 3.06 9.21
CA ARG A 89 -3.08 2.78 10.34
C ARG A 89 -2.29 1.49 10.16
N ASP A 90 -2.40 0.86 9.01
CA ASP A 90 -1.77 -0.44 8.77
C ASP A 90 -0.25 -0.33 8.66
N ARG A 91 0.44 -1.12 9.46
CA ARG A 91 1.89 -1.28 9.46
C ARG A 91 2.27 -2.73 9.16
N GLY A 92 1.65 -3.31 8.13
CA GLY A 92 1.82 -4.70 7.76
C GLY A 92 3.27 -5.12 7.49
N THR A 93 4.15 -4.18 7.14
CA THR A 93 5.57 -4.46 6.90
C THR A 93 6.45 -4.45 8.16
N GLN A 94 5.92 -4.03 9.34
CA GLN A 94 6.71 -3.83 10.56
C GLN A 94 7.53 -5.05 11.02
N ARG A 95 7.07 -6.27 10.72
CA ARG A 95 7.73 -7.53 11.10
C ARG A 95 8.33 -8.27 9.90
N GLN A 96 8.36 -7.62 8.74
CA GLN A 96 8.92 -8.17 7.52
C GLN A 96 10.39 -7.74 7.34
N ARG A 97 10.98 -8.11 6.20
CA ARG A 97 12.39 -7.82 5.88
C ARG A 97 12.72 -6.33 5.95
N HIS A 98 11.79 -5.48 5.47
CA HIS A 98 11.91 -4.02 5.52
C HIS A 98 10.67 -3.44 6.20
N ASP A 99 10.87 -2.61 7.23
CA ASP A 99 9.80 -1.82 7.83
C ASP A 99 9.70 -0.48 7.11
N PHE A 100 8.65 -0.32 6.31
CA PHE A 100 8.35 0.93 5.59
C PHE A 100 7.59 1.96 6.45
N GLY A 101 7.47 1.75 7.76
CA GLY A 101 6.69 2.62 8.62
C GLY A 101 5.21 2.61 8.23
N TYR A 102 4.63 3.77 7.94
CA TYR A 102 3.28 3.91 7.40
C TYR A 102 3.23 3.94 5.87
N GLY A 103 4.39 3.98 5.20
CA GLY A 103 4.50 3.94 3.75
C GLY A 103 5.84 4.45 3.24
N GLN A 104 6.18 4.04 2.03
CA GLN A 104 7.37 4.51 1.30
C GLN A 104 7.07 5.82 0.59
N VAL A 105 7.98 6.78 0.71
CA VAL A 105 7.87 8.08 0.05
C VAL A 105 8.52 8.04 -1.32
N CYS A 106 7.82 8.62 -2.30
CA CYS A 106 8.30 8.82 -3.67
C CYS A 106 8.17 10.30 -4.08
N SER A 107 8.89 10.68 -5.13
CA SER A 107 8.68 11.95 -5.82
C SER A 107 7.24 12.06 -6.35
N GLU A 108 6.81 13.24 -6.78
CA GLU A 108 5.51 13.41 -7.45
C GLU A 108 5.41 12.54 -8.72
N ALA A 109 6.52 12.31 -9.41
CA ALA A 109 6.58 11.45 -10.59
C ALA A 109 6.45 9.95 -10.27
N GLY A 110 6.65 9.55 -9.00
CA GLY A 110 6.60 8.16 -8.56
C GLY A 110 7.97 7.53 -8.29
N ASP A 111 9.05 8.27 -8.49
CA ASP A 111 10.40 7.77 -8.22
C ASP A 111 10.61 7.56 -6.72
N TRP A 112 11.11 6.40 -6.36
CA TRP A 112 11.40 6.04 -4.98
C TRP A 112 12.49 6.95 -4.40
N ILE A 113 12.25 7.54 -3.24
CA ILE A 113 13.24 8.34 -2.52
C ILE A 113 13.89 7.49 -1.44
N ASP A 114 15.14 7.14 -1.65
CA ASP A 114 15.90 6.28 -0.74
C ASP A 114 15.94 6.86 0.68
N GLY A 115 15.66 5.98 1.65
CA GLY A 115 15.64 6.35 3.07
C GLY A 115 14.42 7.16 3.50
N ALA A 116 13.62 7.71 2.58
CA ALA A 116 12.42 8.49 2.92
C ALA A 116 11.23 7.58 3.18
N ARG A 117 10.66 7.66 4.37
CA ARG A 117 9.45 6.90 4.75
C ARG A 117 8.60 7.68 5.73
N VAL A 118 7.32 7.36 5.79
CA VAL A 118 6.42 7.92 6.81
C VAL A 118 6.63 7.15 8.10
N THR A 119 7.37 7.72 9.03
CA THR A 119 7.72 7.09 10.32
C THR A 119 6.70 7.34 11.42
N GLY A 120 5.87 8.37 11.26
CA GLY A 120 4.77 8.70 12.17
C GLY A 120 3.56 9.22 11.42
N ALA A 121 2.39 8.98 11.97
CA ALA A 121 1.15 9.51 11.42
C ALA A 121 0.19 9.87 12.56
N ASN A 122 -0.29 11.11 12.53
CA ASN A 122 -1.45 11.58 13.27
C ASN A 122 -2.70 11.44 12.40
N GLN A 123 -3.83 11.92 12.87
CA GLN A 123 -5.07 11.85 12.11
C GLN A 123 -4.93 12.47 10.73
N GLU A 124 -4.50 13.73 10.66
CA GLU A 124 -4.42 14.54 9.44
C GLU A 124 -2.99 14.66 8.89
N HIS A 125 -1.94 14.40 9.68
CA HIS A 125 -0.58 14.70 9.34
C HIS A 125 0.29 13.45 9.29
N GLY A 126 1.05 13.31 8.20
CA GLY A 126 2.16 12.38 8.09
C GLY A 126 3.48 13.03 8.53
N ILE A 127 4.34 12.24 9.15
CA ILE A 127 5.70 12.61 9.54
C ILE A 127 6.66 11.76 8.72
N ILE A 128 7.36 12.41 7.80
CA ILE A 128 8.39 11.77 6.98
C ILE A 128 9.76 12.03 7.61
N THR A 129 10.59 11.00 7.65
CA THR A 129 12.02 11.11 7.96
C THR A 129 12.84 10.50 6.84
N LEU A 130 14.03 11.05 6.61
CA LEU A 130 15.09 10.40 5.85
C LEU A 130 15.92 9.58 6.85
N GLY A 131 16.32 8.36 6.50
CA GLY A 131 17.19 7.53 7.34
C GLY A 131 18.49 8.25 7.76
N ASP A 132 19.54 7.54 8.03
CA ASP A 132 20.81 8.08 8.57
C ASP A 132 21.53 9.09 7.64
N THR A 133 20.98 9.40 6.47
CA THR A 133 21.53 10.36 5.48
C THR A 133 21.20 11.82 5.81
N CYS A 134 20.63 12.14 6.97
CA CYS A 134 20.06 13.45 7.27
C CYS A 134 21.10 14.48 7.76
N HIS A 135 22.07 14.83 6.92
CA HIS A 135 22.80 16.11 7.01
C HIS A 135 22.39 17.10 5.92
N ALA A 136 21.37 16.76 5.12
CA ALA A 136 20.90 17.60 4.04
C ALA A 136 19.94 18.69 4.54
N ASP A 137 19.88 19.81 3.86
CA ASP A 137 18.86 20.85 4.10
C ASP A 137 17.48 20.33 3.69
N LEU A 138 16.73 19.79 4.64
CA LEU A 138 15.40 19.23 4.41
C LEU A 138 14.44 20.26 3.79
N ALA A 139 14.57 21.53 4.17
CA ALA A 139 13.69 22.58 3.65
C ALA A 139 13.96 22.88 2.18
N ALA A 140 15.22 22.77 1.75
CA ALA A 140 15.57 22.92 0.34
C ALA A 140 15.20 21.67 -0.49
N LEU A 141 15.36 20.47 0.07
CA LEU A 141 15.02 19.23 -0.63
C LEU A 141 13.51 18.99 -0.74
N PHE A 142 12.76 19.40 0.27
CA PHE A 142 11.31 19.24 0.37
C PHE A 142 10.64 20.58 0.69
N PRO A 143 10.59 21.53 -0.24
CA PRO A 143 9.98 22.84 0.00
C PRO A 143 8.51 22.71 0.39
N ILE A 144 8.03 23.60 1.27
CA ILE A 144 6.59 23.67 1.57
C ILE A 144 5.81 23.91 0.28
N GLY A 145 4.74 23.14 0.08
CA GLY A 145 3.94 23.14 -1.15
C GLY A 145 4.39 22.11 -2.19
N SER A 146 5.57 21.49 -2.05
CA SER A 146 5.96 20.39 -2.94
C SER A 146 5.09 19.14 -2.70
N ARG A 147 4.83 18.39 -3.78
CA ARG A 147 4.01 17.20 -3.75
C ARG A 147 4.86 15.95 -3.75
N LEU A 148 4.41 14.96 -2.98
CA LEU A 148 5.03 13.67 -2.84
C LEU A 148 3.96 12.58 -3.02
N ARG A 149 4.38 11.37 -3.32
CA ARG A 149 3.53 10.18 -3.29
C ARG A 149 3.95 9.27 -2.15
N ILE A 150 2.97 8.63 -1.52
CA ILE A 150 3.21 7.62 -0.49
C ILE A 150 2.63 6.31 -0.97
N LEU A 151 3.50 5.31 -1.15
CA LEU A 151 3.07 3.94 -1.41
C LEU A 151 2.62 3.30 -0.10
N PRO A 152 1.40 2.74 -0.04
CA PRO A 152 0.85 2.21 1.20
C PRO A 152 1.37 0.80 1.53
N ASN A 153 1.36 0.47 2.83
CA ASN A 153 1.57 -0.90 3.27
C ASN A 153 0.46 -1.84 2.81
N HIS A 154 -0.80 -1.36 2.79
CA HIS A 154 -1.97 -2.18 2.51
C HIS A 154 -2.94 -1.42 1.59
N ALA A 155 -2.95 -1.80 0.33
CA ALA A 155 -3.75 -1.12 -0.70
C ALA A 155 -5.26 -1.13 -0.39
N CYS A 156 -5.79 -2.25 0.15
CA CYS A 156 -7.21 -2.35 0.47
C CYS A 156 -7.64 -1.34 1.54
N ALA A 157 -6.86 -1.23 2.62
CA ALA A 157 -7.17 -0.32 3.72
C ALA A 157 -7.03 1.14 3.29
N THR A 158 -6.02 1.48 2.50
CA THR A 158 -5.79 2.83 1.97
C THR A 158 -6.86 3.19 0.94
N GLY A 159 -7.10 2.32 -0.04
CA GLY A 159 -8.10 2.57 -1.07
C GLY A 159 -9.53 2.71 -0.51
N ALA A 160 -9.82 2.08 0.64
CA ALA A 160 -11.12 2.21 1.30
C ALA A 160 -11.39 3.62 1.87
N GLN A 161 -10.36 4.45 2.07
CA GLN A 161 -10.51 5.81 2.61
C GLN A 161 -11.08 6.81 1.58
N PHE A 162 -11.04 6.47 0.29
CA PHE A 162 -11.36 7.40 -0.78
C PHE A 162 -12.61 6.97 -1.57
N PRO A 163 -13.47 7.91 -1.99
CA PRO A 163 -14.68 7.61 -2.76
C PRO A 163 -14.38 7.32 -4.24
N HIS A 164 -13.22 7.71 -4.74
CA HIS A 164 -12.78 7.52 -6.12
C HIS A 164 -11.25 7.49 -6.21
N TYR A 165 -10.74 7.03 -7.35
CA TYR A 165 -9.32 7.06 -7.68
C TYR A 165 -9.07 8.04 -8.82
N HIS A 166 -7.94 8.71 -8.79
CA HIS A 166 -7.38 9.44 -9.91
C HIS A 166 -6.40 8.54 -10.64
N ALA A 167 -6.85 7.92 -11.73
CA ALA A 167 -6.02 7.03 -12.53
C ALA A 167 -5.24 7.84 -13.57
N LEU A 168 -3.93 7.61 -13.63
CA LEU A 168 -3.05 8.18 -14.64
C LEU A 168 -2.93 7.17 -15.79
N ASP A 169 -3.17 7.60 -17.01
CA ASP A 169 -2.87 6.79 -18.19
C ASP A 169 -1.40 6.92 -18.64
N ALA A 170 -1.01 6.17 -19.66
CA ALA A 170 0.35 6.18 -20.19
C ALA A 170 0.79 7.56 -20.74
N ASN A 171 -0.13 8.47 -21.03
CA ASN A 171 0.15 9.82 -21.50
C ASN A 171 0.14 10.86 -20.37
N GLY A 172 -0.09 10.41 -19.12
CA GLY A 172 -0.21 11.27 -17.96
C GLY A 172 -1.56 11.97 -17.79
N ALA A 173 -2.56 11.61 -18.61
CA ALA A 173 -3.91 12.14 -18.44
C ALA A 173 -4.59 11.52 -17.22
N VAL A 174 -5.32 12.34 -16.46
CA VAL A 174 -6.00 11.95 -15.22
C VAL A 174 -7.45 11.56 -15.53
N HIS A 175 -7.82 10.35 -15.13
CA HIS A 175 -9.17 9.84 -15.21
C HIS A 175 -9.72 9.58 -13.81
N THR A 176 -10.98 9.95 -13.56
CA THR A 176 -11.63 9.63 -12.28
C THR A 176 -12.40 8.33 -12.38
N TRP A 177 -12.02 7.36 -11.55
CA TRP A 177 -12.72 6.08 -11.42
C TRP A 177 -13.52 6.06 -10.13
N SER A 178 -14.83 5.95 -10.24
CA SER A 178 -15.69 5.81 -9.08
C SER A 178 -15.48 4.46 -8.41
N ARG A 179 -15.38 4.48 -7.10
CA ARG A 179 -15.31 3.26 -6.31
C ARG A 179 -16.72 2.81 -5.93
N LEU A 180 -16.98 1.51 -6.00
CA LEU A 180 -18.17 0.94 -5.40
C LEU A 180 -17.95 0.79 -3.89
N HIS A 181 -18.78 1.44 -3.11
CA HIS A 181 -18.82 1.28 -1.67
C HIS A 181 -19.83 0.18 -1.34
N GLY A 182 -19.44 -0.79 -0.57
CA GLY A 182 -20.33 -1.87 -0.22
C GLY A 182 -19.84 -2.61 1.02
N TRP A 183 -20.37 -2.21 2.12
CA TRP A 183 -20.37 -2.97 3.36
C TRP A 183 -21.81 -3.13 3.79
#